data_43f582443752606623282ade5faf77d4
#
_entry.id   43f582443752606623282ade5faf77d4
#
_cell.length_a   1.000
_cell.length_b   1.000
_cell.length_c   1.000
_cell.angle_alpha   90.00
_cell.angle_beta   90.00
_cell.angle_gamma   90.00
#
_symmetry.space_group_name_H-M   'P 1'
#
loop_
_entity.id
_entity.type
_entity.pdbx_description
1 polymer ?
#
loop_
_entity_poly.entity_id
_entity_poly.type
_entity_poly.pdbx_seq_one_letter_code
_entity_poly.pdbx_strand_id
1 'polypeptide(L)'
;ILNALTGALVSGLASVYTIEFISDCIFGKPIAELPSYNLEFALGQAGITLLVGFLWVFVNAFLDGTLFCKKETVQNKLINVISIISVIFTFLGIFAFAGTDWSKDTFGDVDPDQLIVNIFSPAEGTSEDVINTLFTGPVLHLVTVLLLFSLFVFSARALYIRRKDKEKCIFPVIARKIVALVLSIAILAGGIAYGIKEFQLGTLYDMYYSESDFIEKNFTDPREVKMQFPKQKRNLIHIYLESVENTYASAELGGYMQENLIAPLTELAKEGVSFSHLEKGFGGPIATQGCTWSAARRVNIHRG
;
A
#
# COMPACT_ATOMS: atom_id res chain seq x y z
N ILE A 1 -43.21 11.45 -5.73
CA ILE A 1 -42.69 12.03 -6.99
C ILE A 1 -41.79 13.22 -6.67
N LEU A 2 -42.22 14.18 -5.82
CA LEU A 2 -41.42 15.37 -5.49
C LEU A 2 -40.08 15.01 -4.87
N ASN A 3 -40.05 14.08 -3.89
CA ASN A 3 -38.82 13.61 -3.25
C ASN A 3 -37.88 12.86 -4.21
N ALA A 4 -38.41 12.18 -5.21
CA ALA A 4 -37.62 11.53 -6.24
C ALA A 4 -36.97 12.55 -7.18
N LEU A 5 -37.72 13.61 -7.54
CA LEU A 5 -37.22 14.70 -8.39
C LEU A 5 -36.16 15.53 -7.65
N THR A 6 -36.37 15.87 -6.37
CA THR A 6 -35.39 16.57 -5.56
C THR A 6 -34.15 15.71 -5.31
N GLY A 7 -34.31 14.41 -5.08
CA GLY A 7 -33.21 13.45 -4.96
C GLY A 7 -32.36 13.39 -6.24
N ALA A 8 -32.99 13.30 -7.39
CA ALA A 8 -32.31 13.31 -8.69
C ALA A 8 -31.55 14.62 -8.94
N LEU A 9 -32.16 15.75 -8.58
CA LEU A 9 -31.55 17.07 -8.76
C LEU A 9 -30.34 17.28 -7.83
N VAL A 10 -30.46 16.88 -6.56
CA VAL A 10 -29.34 16.94 -5.60
C VAL A 10 -28.23 15.98 -5.98
N SER A 11 -28.54 14.76 -6.44
CA SER A 11 -27.53 13.82 -6.87
C SER A 11 -26.82 14.31 -8.14
N GLY A 12 -27.55 14.94 -9.07
CA GLY A 12 -26.98 15.55 -10.25
C GLY A 12 -26.02 16.69 -9.93
N LEU A 13 -26.43 17.62 -9.04
CA LEU A 13 -25.56 18.70 -8.57
C LEU A 13 -24.34 18.18 -7.82
N ALA A 14 -24.52 17.21 -6.90
CA ALA A 14 -23.44 16.61 -6.17
C ALA A 14 -22.45 15.91 -7.11
N SER A 15 -22.92 15.27 -8.19
CA SER A 15 -22.02 14.62 -9.16
C SER A 15 -21.13 15.62 -9.89
N VAL A 16 -21.63 16.82 -10.20
CA VAL A 16 -20.83 17.88 -10.84
C VAL A 16 -19.69 18.34 -9.92
N TYR A 17 -19.98 18.57 -8.64
CA TYR A 17 -18.95 18.99 -7.68
C TYR A 17 -18.01 17.87 -7.24
N THR A 18 -18.47 16.61 -7.25
CA THR A 18 -17.65 15.47 -6.88
C THR A 18 -16.76 14.96 -8.00
N ILE A 19 -17.03 15.33 -9.26
CA ILE A 19 -16.21 14.96 -10.41
C ILE A 19 -14.77 15.44 -10.24
N GLU A 20 -14.56 16.69 -9.87
CA GLU A 20 -13.23 17.25 -9.61
C GLU A 20 -12.54 16.51 -8.47
N PHE A 21 -13.25 16.33 -7.34
CA PHE A 21 -12.73 15.63 -6.18
C PHE A 21 -12.35 14.17 -6.47
N ILE A 22 -13.14 13.47 -7.31
CA ILE A 22 -12.83 12.10 -7.72
C ILE A 22 -11.66 12.06 -8.67
N SER A 23 -11.58 12.99 -9.60
CA SER A 23 -10.47 13.11 -10.54
C SER A 23 -9.16 13.25 -9.77
N ASP A 24 -9.11 14.12 -8.77
CA ASP A 24 -7.93 14.32 -7.96
C ASP A 24 -7.63 13.14 -7.03
N CYS A 25 -8.66 12.57 -6.36
CA CYS A 25 -8.46 11.50 -5.37
C CYS A 25 -8.23 10.11 -5.97
N ILE A 26 -8.87 9.79 -7.12
CA ILE A 26 -8.80 8.45 -7.72
C ILE A 26 -7.76 8.40 -8.84
N PHE A 27 -7.67 9.44 -9.64
CA PHE A 27 -6.79 9.48 -10.82
C PHE A 27 -5.53 10.33 -10.62
N GLY A 28 -5.43 11.08 -9.50
CA GLY A 28 -4.30 11.95 -9.20
C GLY A 28 -4.04 13.04 -10.25
N LYS A 29 -5.06 13.38 -11.07
CA LYS A 29 -4.96 14.34 -12.17
C LYS A 29 -6.20 15.23 -12.25
N PRO A 30 -6.05 16.52 -12.54
CA PRO A 30 -7.17 17.39 -12.80
C PRO A 30 -7.96 16.92 -14.05
N ILE A 31 -9.27 17.15 -14.07
CA ILE A 31 -10.19 16.74 -15.16
C ILE A 31 -9.68 17.14 -16.53
N ALA A 32 -9.06 18.31 -16.65
CA ALA A 32 -8.53 18.85 -17.91
C ALA A 32 -7.41 17.98 -18.52
N GLU A 33 -6.78 17.13 -17.73
CA GLU A 33 -5.68 16.26 -18.15
C GLU A 33 -6.12 14.80 -18.37
N LEU A 34 -7.38 14.45 -18.09
CA LEU A 34 -7.88 13.11 -18.33
C LEU A 34 -8.06 12.87 -19.84
N PRO A 35 -7.39 11.88 -20.43
CA PRO A 35 -7.66 11.49 -21.80
C PRO A 35 -9.10 10.97 -21.87
N SER A 36 -9.88 11.54 -22.76
CA SER A 36 -11.27 11.21 -23.15
C SER A 36 -12.01 10.21 -22.23
N TYR A 37 -13.22 10.55 -21.86
CA TYR A 37 -14.19 9.77 -21.08
C TYR A 37 -13.98 8.26 -21.23
N ASN A 38 -13.32 7.64 -20.26
CA ASN A 38 -13.19 6.20 -20.22
C ASN A 38 -14.35 5.58 -19.40
N LEU A 39 -14.58 4.29 -19.60
CA LEU A 39 -15.65 3.55 -18.92
C LEU A 39 -15.53 3.60 -17.39
N GLU A 40 -14.31 3.58 -16.87
CA GLU A 40 -14.02 3.61 -15.42
C GLU A 40 -14.47 4.93 -14.79
N PHE A 41 -14.22 6.06 -15.44
CA PHE A 41 -14.69 7.36 -14.99
C PHE A 41 -16.21 7.44 -14.98
N ALA A 42 -16.86 6.97 -16.06
CA ALA A 42 -18.32 6.94 -16.18
C ALA A 42 -18.95 6.04 -15.09
N LEU A 43 -18.36 4.88 -14.80
CA LEU A 43 -18.82 3.97 -13.73
C LEU A 43 -18.63 4.59 -12.34
N GLY A 44 -17.49 5.23 -12.08
CA GLY A 44 -17.23 5.95 -10.83
C GLY A 44 -18.24 7.07 -10.61
N GLN A 45 -18.51 7.89 -11.60
CA GLN A 45 -19.51 8.96 -11.57
C GLN A 45 -20.93 8.42 -11.32
N ALA A 46 -21.32 7.36 -12.03
CA ALA A 46 -22.61 6.71 -11.84
C ALA A 46 -22.74 6.14 -10.41
N GLY A 47 -21.70 5.50 -9.89
CA GLY A 47 -21.66 4.96 -8.54
C GLY A 47 -21.88 6.03 -7.47
N ILE A 48 -21.20 7.16 -7.57
CA ILE A 48 -21.36 8.28 -6.63
C ILE A 48 -22.73 8.94 -6.74
N THR A 49 -23.22 9.13 -7.96
CA THR A 49 -24.56 9.68 -8.17
C THR A 49 -25.63 8.79 -7.51
N LEU A 50 -25.51 7.47 -7.66
CA LEU A 50 -26.40 6.52 -6.99
C LEU A 50 -26.26 6.55 -5.46
N LEU A 51 -25.04 6.62 -4.95
CA LEU A 51 -24.77 6.70 -3.52
C LEU A 51 -25.38 7.97 -2.90
N VAL A 52 -25.14 9.13 -3.50
CA VAL A 52 -25.68 10.42 -3.03
C VAL A 52 -27.20 10.41 -3.12
N GLY A 53 -27.76 9.89 -4.21
CA GLY A 53 -29.23 9.76 -4.36
C GLY A 53 -29.85 8.84 -3.29
N PHE A 54 -29.20 7.70 -3.01
CA PHE A 54 -29.62 6.80 -1.96
C PHE A 54 -29.54 7.45 -0.56
N LEU A 55 -28.44 8.13 -0.25
CA LEU A 55 -28.28 8.85 1.02
C LEU A 55 -29.34 9.93 1.19
N TRP A 56 -29.65 10.67 0.12
CA TRP A 56 -30.69 11.69 0.14
C TRP A 56 -32.08 11.09 0.46
N VAL A 57 -32.46 10.01 -0.22
CA VAL A 57 -33.72 9.31 0.05
C VAL A 57 -33.76 8.78 1.48
N PHE A 58 -32.65 8.22 1.95
CA PHE A 58 -32.53 7.69 3.30
C PHE A 58 -32.68 8.78 4.38
N VAL A 59 -32.00 9.94 4.18
CA VAL A 59 -32.11 11.10 5.09
C VAL A 59 -33.55 11.63 5.12
N ASN A 60 -34.18 11.80 3.95
CA ASN A 60 -35.57 12.28 3.91
C ASN A 60 -36.53 11.30 4.60
N ALA A 61 -36.33 9.98 4.45
CA ALA A 61 -37.15 8.99 5.14
C ALA A 61 -36.99 9.04 6.66
N PHE A 62 -35.83 9.45 7.17
CA PHE A 62 -35.62 9.73 8.59
C PHE A 62 -36.32 11.03 9.03
N LEU A 63 -36.19 12.10 8.23
CA LEU A 63 -36.80 13.39 8.54
C LEU A 63 -38.33 13.30 8.54
N ASP A 64 -38.91 12.54 7.62
CA ASP A 64 -40.35 12.32 7.54
C ASP A 64 -40.89 11.30 8.60
N GLY A 65 -40.00 10.71 9.42
CA GLY A 65 -40.37 9.70 10.41
C GLY A 65 -40.82 8.36 9.82
N THR A 66 -40.62 8.16 8.52
CA THR A 66 -40.87 6.88 7.84
C THR A 66 -39.84 5.84 8.27
N LEU A 67 -38.57 6.24 8.39
CA LEU A 67 -37.51 5.47 9.01
C LEU A 67 -37.19 6.01 10.39
N PHE A 68 -37.01 5.16 11.36
CA PHE A 68 -36.64 5.57 12.73
C PHE A 68 -35.88 4.48 13.45
N CYS A 69 -35.12 4.87 14.46
CA CYS A 69 -34.38 3.94 15.28
C CYS A 69 -35.06 3.70 16.62
N LYS A 70 -35.21 2.42 16.98
CA LYS A 70 -35.77 1.99 18.27
C LYS A 70 -34.74 1.20 19.06
N LYS A 71 -34.66 1.41 20.37
CA LYS A 71 -33.75 0.68 21.25
C LYS A 71 -34.14 -0.78 21.28
N GLU A 72 -33.20 -1.67 20.99
CA GLU A 72 -33.37 -3.10 21.08
C GLU A 72 -32.24 -3.67 21.96
N THR A 73 -32.62 -4.25 23.12
CA THR A 73 -31.60 -4.78 24.04
C THR A 73 -31.43 -6.28 23.77
N VAL A 74 -30.25 -6.64 23.30
CA VAL A 74 -29.84 -8.04 23.07
C VAL A 74 -28.89 -8.43 24.20
N GLN A 75 -29.40 -9.19 25.16
CA GLN A 75 -28.66 -9.72 26.31
C GLN A 75 -28.12 -11.13 25.96
N ASN A 76 -27.14 -11.21 25.07
CA ASN A 76 -26.49 -12.48 24.75
C ASN A 76 -24.98 -12.32 24.81
N LYS A 77 -24.33 -13.05 25.71
CA LYS A 77 -22.87 -13.02 25.90
C LYS A 77 -22.12 -13.36 24.61
N LEU A 78 -22.57 -14.36 23.86
CA LEU A 78 -21.94 -14.76 22.59
C LEU A 78 -21.95 -13.61 21.57
N ILE A 79 -23.08 -12.91 21.46
CA ILE A 79 -23.22 -11.77 20.52
C ILE A 79 -22.30 -10.61 20.91
N ASN A 80 -22.04 -10.40 22.19
CA ASN A 80 -21.10 -9.39 22.64
C ASN A 80 -19.65 -9.81 22.33
N VAL A 81 -19.30 -11.07 22.49
CA VAL A 81 -17.99 -11.61 22.10
C VAL A 81 -17.77 -11.44 20.60
N ILE A 82 -18.74 -11.79 19.77
CA ILE A 82 -18.70 -11.58 18.31
C ILE A 82 -18.44 -10.11 17.98
N SER A 83 -19.06 -9.18 18.70
CA SER A 83 -18.85 -7.74 18.49
C SER A 83 -17.40 -7.34 18.77
N ILE A 84 -16.80 -7.85 19.84
CA ILE A 84 -15.39 -7.56 20.19
C ILE A 84 -14.47 -8.17 19.14
N ILE A 85 -14.70 -9.43 18.73
CA ILE A 85 -13.92 -10.07 17.68
C ILE A 85 -13.97 -9.28 16.37
N SER A 86 -15.16 -8.78 16.00
CA SER A 86 -15.32 -7.95 14.79
C SER A 86 -14.47 -6.66 14.86
N VAL A 87 -14.40 -6.01 16.02
CA VAL A 87 -13.55 -4.81 16.19
C VAL A 87 -12.06 -5.17 16.09
N ILE A 88 -11.64 -6.29 16.70
CA ILE A 88 -10.26 -6.77 16.62
C ILE A 88 -9.87 -7.10 15.16
N PHE A 89 -10.74 -7.78 14.42
CA PHE A 89 -10.49 -8.12 13.02
C PHE A 89 -10.41 -6.87 12.14
N THR A 90 -11.29 -5.89 12.38
CA THR A 90 -11.22 -4.60 11.70
C THR A 90 -9.93 -3.88 12.01
N PHE A 91 -9.51 -3.86 13.29
CA PHE A 91 -8.22 -3.27 13.69
C PHE A 91 -7.06 -3.89 12.92
N LEU A 92 -6.93 -5.22 12.94
CA LEU A 92 -5.83 -5.93 12.29
C LEU A 92 -5.85 -5.73 10.77
N GLY A 93 -7.03 -5.75 10.15
CA GLY A 93 -7.16 -5.57 8.71
C GLY A 93 -6.81 -4.16 8.24
N ILE A 94 -7.30 -3.13 8.93
CA ILE A 94 -6.97 -1.74 8.62
C ILE A 94 -5.52 -1.43 8.95
N PHE A 95 -4.97 -1.97 10.04
CA PHE A 95 -3.56 -1.84 10.37
C PHE A 95 -2.67 -2.43 9.28
N ALA A 96 -2.99 -3.64 8.80
CA ALA A 96 -2.26 -4.25 7.70
C ALA A 96 -2.37 -3.42 6.42
N PHE A 97 -3.58 -2.99 6.04
CA PHE A 97 -3.80 -2.21 4.84
C PHE A 97 -3.10 -0.84 4.90
N ALA A 98 -3.43 -0.02 5.90
CA ALA A 98 -2.93 1.33 6.00
C ALA A 98 -1.42 1.40 6.29
N GLY A 99 -0.89 0.40 7.02
CA GLY A 99 0.55 0.29 7.25
C GLY A 99 1.31 -0.06 5.98
N THR A 100 0.78 -0.99 5.17
CA THR A 100 1.37 -1.34 3.87
C THR A 100 1.33 -0.16 2.89
N ASP A 101 0.19 0.50 2.80
CA ASP A 101 0.00 1.65 1.92
C ASP A 101 0.95 2.80 2.27
N TRP A 102 1.01 3.18 3.54
CA TRP A 102 1.95 4.17 4.04
C TRP A 102 3.42 3.78 3.80
N SER A 103 3.77 2.51 4.00
CA SER A 103 5.12 2.03 3.75
C SER A 103 5.51 2.19 2.29
N LYS A 104 4.59 1.89 1.38
CA LYS A 104 4.77 2.04 -0.05
C LYS A 104 4.90 3.52 -0.47
N ASP A 105 4.04 4.38 0.06
CA ASP A 105 4.08 5.81 -0.24
C ASP A 105 5.36 6.49 0.29
N THR A 106 5.86 6.01 1.44
CA THR A 106 7.03 6.61 2.10
C THR A 106 8.36 6.09 1.56
N PHE A 107 8.45 4.79 1.29
CA PHE A 107 9.69 4.09 0.94
C PHE A 107 9.72 3.54 -0.48
N GLY A 108 8.63 3.66 -1.23
CA GLY A 108 8.49 3.06 -2.56
C GLY A 108 8.29 1.54 -2.52
N ASP A 109 8.64 0.88 -3.62
CA ASP A 109 8.59 -0.58 -3.70
C ASP A 109 9.73 -1.17 -2.86
N VAL A 110 9.36 -1.72 -1.70
CA VAL A 110 10.30 -2.29 -0.72
C VAL A 110 10.59 -3.74 -1.08
N ASP A 111 11.84 -4.07 -1.32
CA ASP A 111 12.27 -5.45 -1.49
C ASP A 111 12.09 -6.26 -0.19
N PRO A 112 11.79 -7.59 -0.28
CA PRO A 112 11.56 -8.42 0.89
C PRO A 112 12.69 -8.44 1.93
N ASP A 113 13.94 -8.36 1.51
CA ASP A 113 15.11 -8.28 2.39
C ASP A 113 15.23 -6.91 3.06
N GLN A 114 14.87 -5.83 2.37
CA GLN A 114 14.76 -4.49 2.93
C GLN A 114 13.71 -4.41 4.03
N LEU A 115 12.57 -5.09 3.84
CA LEU A 115 11.52 -5.16 4.85
C LEU A 115 12.05 -5.75 6.17
N ILE A 116 12.79 -6.86 6.08
CA ILE A 116 13.40 -7.51 7.26
C ILE A 116 14.38 -6.56 7.95
N VAL A 117 15.26 -5.93 7.18
CA VAL A 117 16.24 -4.99 7.73
C VAL A 117 15.56 -3.83 8.44
N ASN A 118 14.53 -3.25 7.85
CA ASN A 118 13.80 -2.12 8.42
C ASN A 118 13.07 -2.50 9.73
N ILE A 119 12.51 -3.71 9.82
CA ILE A 119 11.85 -4.20 11.04
C ILE A 119 12.85 -4.31 12.21
N PHE A 120 14.08 -4.74 11.93
CA PHE A 120 15.11 -4.93 12.96
C PHE A 120 16.04 -3.72 13.14
N SER A 121 15.90 -2.69 12.32
CA SER A 121 16.70 -1.47 12.46
C SER A 121 16.15 -0.57 13.56
N PRO A 122 17.02 0.06 14.35
CA PRO A 122 16.57 1.02 15.35
C PRO A 122 15.89 2.22 14.69
N ALA A 123 14.83 2.72 15.31
CA ALA A 123 14.11 3.89 14.84
C ALA A 123 14.89 5.21 15.05
N GLU A 124 16.07 5.15 15.67
CA GLU A 124 16.92 6.31 15.91
C GLU A 124 17.41 6.90 14.58
N GLY A 125 17.22 8.21 14.40
CA GLY A 125 17.58 8.91 13.17
C GLY A 125 16.47 8.98 12.12
N THR A 126 15.28 8.45 12.40
CA THR A 126 14.11 8.65 11.53
C THR A 126 13.74 10.12 11.52
N SER A 127 13.52 10.69 10.32
CA SER A 127 13.14 12.10 10.19
C SER A 127 11.76 12.38 10.81
N GLU A 128 11.59 13.59 11.34
CA GLU A 128 10.29 14.04 11.90
C GLU A 128 9.17 13.97 10.86
N ASP A 129 9.47 14.19 9.59
CA ASP A 129 8.50 14.14 8.50
C ASP A 129 7.92 12.73 8.33
N VAL A 130 8.74 11.68 8.39
CA VAL A 130 8.29 10.28 8.32
C VAL A 130 7.38 9.95 9.50
N ILE A 131 7.73 10.43 10.70
CA ILE A 131 6.91 10.23 11.90
C ILE A 131 5.56 10.97 11.75
N ASN A 132 5.56 12.19 11.26
CA ASN A 132 4.35 12.98 11.04
C ASN A 132 3.43 12.30 10.00
N THR A 133 3.96 11.78 8.89
CA THR A 133 3.16 11.07 7.88
C THR A 133 2.55 9.79 8.45
N LEU A 134 3.24 9.08 9.36
CA LEU A 134 2.70 7.92 10.06
C LEU A 134 1.45 8.28 10.89
N PHE A 135 1.50 9.38 11.62
CA PHE A 135 0.38 9.81 12.47
C PHE A 135 -0.77 10.41 11.68
N THR A 136 -0.49 11.24 10.67
CA THR A 136 -1.52 11.88 9.84
C THR A 136 -2.14 10.95 8.81
N GLY A 137 -1.44 9.91 8.39
CA GLY A 137 -1.91 8.89 7.47
C GLY A 137 -2.52 7.66 8.20
N PRO A 138 -1.76 6.57 8.35
CA PRO A 138 -2.32 5.28 8.80
C PRO A 138 -2.93 5.32 10.20
N VAL A 139 -2.33 6.05 11.15
CA VAL A 139 -2.86 6.12 12.52
C VAL A 139 -4.20 6.84 12.55
N LEU A 140 -4.32 7.98 11.87
CA LEU A 140 -5.58 8.73 11.79
C LEU A 140 -6.68 7.90 11.10
N HIS A 141 -6.37 7.23 9.98
CA HIS A 141 -7.31 6.34 9.29
C HIS A 141 -7.75 5.19 10.20
N LEU A 142 -6.81 4.53 10.87
CA LEU A 142 -7.09 3.44 11.80
C LEU A 142 -8.04 3.88 12.91
N VAL A 143 -7.73 4.98 13.60
CA VAL A 143 -8.56 5.52 14.69
C VAL A 143 -9.95 5.90 14.19
N THR A 144 -10.05 6.56 13.05
CA THR A 144 -11.33 6.98 12.47
C THR A 144 -12.21 5.79 12.12
N VAL A 145 -11.66 4.80 11.39
CA VAL A 145 -12.40 3.60 11.00
C VAL A 145 -12.83 2.80 12.22
N LEU A 146 -11.94 2.61 13.21
CA LEU A 146 -12.27 1.88 14.43
C LEU A 146 -13.36 2.58 15.24
N LEU A 147 -13.32 3.90 15.36
CA LEU A 147 -14.36 4.67 16.04
C LEU A 147 -15.72 4.46 15.35
N LEU A 148 -15.78 4.69 14.04
CA LEU A 148 -17.02 4.55 13.28
C LEU A 148 -17.53 3.10 13.29
N PHE A 149 -16.66 2.13 13.13
CA PHE A 149 -17.02 0.71 13.17
C PHE A 149 -17.49 0.30 14.56
N SER A 150 -16.85 0.77 15.63
CA SER A 150 -17.27 0.50 17.01
C SER A 150 -18.65 1.10 17.30
N LEU A 151 -18.91 2.33 16.87
CA LEU A 151 -20.24 2.95 16.97
C LEU A 151 -21.30 2.14 16.22
N PHE A 152 -20.95 1.63 15.04
CA PHE A 152 -21.84 0.77 14.26
C PHE A 152 -22.14 -0.56 14.98
N VAL A 153 -21.12 -1.24 15.48
CA VAL A 153 -21.25 -2.57 16.12
C VAL A 153 -21.95 -2.50 17.47
N PHE A 154 -21.57 -1.51 18.33
CA PHE A 154 -22.08 -1.43 19.71
C PHE A 154 -23.36 -0.61 19.85
N SER A 155 -23.86 0.01 18.78
CA SER A 155 -25.17 0.65 18.83
C SER A 155 -26.27 -0.33 19.29
N ALA A 156 -27.08 0.09 20.24
CA ALA A 156 -28.22 -0.69 20.75
C ALA A 156 -29.54 -0.32 20.03
N ARG A 157 -29.46 0.25 18.82
CA ARG A 157 -30.64 0.70 18.07
C ARG A 157 -30.85 -0.13 16.82
N ALA A 158 -32.07 -0.65 16.64
CA ALA A 158 -32.52 -1.31 15.42
C ALA A 158 -33.24 -0.31 14.50
N LEU A 159 -33.22 -0.56 13.22
CA LEU A 159 -33.86 0.29 12.21
C LEU A 159 -35.26 -0.24 11.89
N TYR A 160 -36.24 0.65 11.97
CA TYR A 160 -37.64 0.36 11.70
C TYR A 160 -38.17 1.23 10.56
N ILE A 161 -39.13 0.68 9.81
CA ILE A 161 -39.97 1.41 8.85
C ILE A 161 -41.40 1.48 9.34
N ARG A 162 -42.02 2.67 9.22
CA ARG A 162 -43.43 2.88 9.46
C ARG A 162 -44.18 2.98 8.15
N ARG A 163 -45.15 2.13 7.93
CA ARG A 163 -46.04 2.17 6.75
C ARG A 163 -47.47 1.94 7.20
N LYS A 164 -48.34 2.94 6.95
CA LYS A 164 -49.77 2.88 7.30
C LYS A 164 -49.99 2.40 8.77
N ASP A 165 -49.35 3.11 9.73
CA ASP A 165 -49.41 2.84 11.16
C ASP A 165 -48.89 1.47 11.64
N LYS A 166 -48.27 0.71 10.74
CA LYS A 166 -47.58 -0.53 11.09
C LYS A 166 -46.06 -0.27 11.11
N GLU A 167 -45.43 -0.68 12.21
CA GLU A 167 -44.00 -0.64 12.39
C GLU A 167 -43.41 -2.00 12.07
N LYS A 168 -42.41 -2.04 11.20
CA LYS A 168 -41.67 -3.26 10.87
C LYS A 168 -40.17 -3.03 11.07
N CYS A 169 -39.51 -3.91 11.82
CA CYS A 169 -38.08 -3.94 11.93
C CYS A 169 -37.47 -4.36 10.58
N ILE A 170 -36.59 -3.53 10.02
CA ILE A 170 -35.90 -3.83 8.77
C ILE A 170 -34.49 -4.34 9.07
N PHE A 171 -33.83 -3.76 10.08
CA PHE A 171 -32.45 -4.09 10.39
C PHE A 171 -32.29 -4.24 11.93
N PRO A 172 -32.54 -5.46 12.47
CA PRO A 172 -32.39 -5.74 13.89
C PRO A 172 -30.92 -5.68 14.32
N VAL A 173 -30.69 -5.47 15.61
CA VAL A 173 -29.33 -5.41 16.20
C VAL A 173 -28.52 -6.66 15.90
N ILE A 174 -29.15 -7.84 15.89
CA ILE A 174 -28.48 -9.12 15.60
C ILE A 174 -27.97 -9.14 14.16
N ALA A 175 -28.81 -8.76 13.18
CA ALA A 175 -28.42 -8.72 11.77
C ALA A 175 -27.23 -7.77 11.55
N ARG A 176 -27.24 -6.60 12.20
CA ARG A 176 -26.12 -5.66 12.13
C ARG A 176 -24.82 -6.27 12.66
N LYS A 177 -24.85 -6.99 13.77
CA LYS A 177 -23.67 -7.64 14.34
C LYS A 177 -23.13 -8.76 13.45
N ILE A 178 -24.00 -9.49 12.77
CA ILE A 178 -23.61 -10.49 11.76
C ILE A 178 -22.95 -9.81 10.55
N VAL A 179 -23.57 -8.74 10.04
CA VAL A 179 -22.99 -7.94 8.95
C VAL A 179 -21.64 -7.38 9.36
N ALA A 180 -21.51 -6.87 10.58
CA ALA A 180 -20.25 -6.36 11.10
C ALA A 180 -19.16 -7.46 11.14
N LEU A 181 -19.50 -8.67 11.55
CA LEU A 181 -18.57 -9.79 11.54
C LEU A 181 -18.11 -10.13 10.12
N VAL A 182 -19.04 -10.23 9.18
CA VAL A 182 -18.70 -10.53 7.76
C VAL A 182 -17.81 -9.44 7.18
N LEU A 183 -18.15 -8.16 7.40
CA LEU A 183 -17.34 -7.04 6.96
C LEU A 183 -15.94 -7.05 7.61
N SER A 184 -15.84 -7.33 8.90
CA SER A 184 -14.55 -7.39 9.60
C SER A 184 -13.64 -8.52 9.08
N ILE A 185 -14.22 -9.67 8.73
CA ILE A 185 -13.48 -10.76 8.10
C ILE A 185 -12.99 -10.35 6.70
N ALA A 186 -13.85 -9.68 5.91
CA ALA A 186 -13.47 -9.21 4.58
C ALA A 186 -12.37 -8.14 4.65
N ILE A 187 -12.45 -7.21 5.60
CA ILE A 187 -11.42 -6.18 5.85
C ILE A 187 -10.10 -6.84 6.26
N LEU A 188 -10.14 -7.81 7.18
CA LEU A 188 -8.96 -8.55 7.61
C LEU A 188 -8.31 -9.30 6.45
N ALA A 189 -9.10 -10.07 5.70
CA ALA A 189 -8.60 -10.83 4.56
C ALA A 189 -8.03 -9.92 3.46
N GLY A 190 -8.72 -8.81 3.17
CA GLY A 190 -8.26 -7.82 2.20
C GLY A 190 -6.96 -7.14 2.62
N GLY A 191 -6.85 -6.70 3.87
CA GLY A 191 -5.63 -6.06 4.39
C GLY A 191 -4.43 -7.02 4.38
N ILE A 192 -4.63 -8.27 4.81
CA ILE A 192 -3.58 -9.30 4.77
C ILE A 192 -3.17 -9.61 3.33
N ALA A 193 -4.14 -9.81 2.42
CA ALA A 193 -3.86 -10.13 1.03
C ALA A 193 -3.10 -8.98 0.33
N TYR A 194 -3.46 -7.74 0.64
CA TYR A 194 -2.75 -6.55 0.15
C TYR A 194 -1.31 -6.52 0.66
N GLY A 195 -1.10 -6.71 1.97
CA GLY A 195 0.25 -6.75 2.54
C GLY A 195 1.12 -7.89 1.98
N ILE A 196 0.56 -9.09 1.81
CA ILE A 196 1.27 -10.24 1.21
C ILE A 196 1.73 -9.90 -0.21
N LYS A 197 0.86 -9.26 -1.00
CA LYS A 197 1.16 -8.91 -2.38
C LYS A 197 2.22 -7.80 -2.47
N GLU A 198 2.03 -6.69 -1.79
CA GLU A 198 2.89 -5.50 -1.91
C GLU A 198 4.28 -5.74 -1.28
N PHE A 199 4.37 -6.46 -0.18
CA PHE A 199 5.66 -6.85 0.43
C PHE A 199 6.27 -8.12 -0.18
N GLN A 200 5.68 -8.67 -1.23
CA GLN A 200 6.18 -9.86 -1.91
C GLN A 200 6.52 -11.02 -0.97
N LEU A 201 5.68 -11.25 0.07
CA LEU A 201 5.95 -12.25 1.11
C LEU A 201 6.07 -13.68 0.56
N GLY A 202 5.48 -13.98 -0.61
CA GLY A 202 5.70 -15.23 -1.34
C GLY A 202 7.15 -15.40 -1.77
N THR A 203 7.74 -14.35 -2.37
CA THR A 203 9.15 -14.32 -2.74
C THR A 203 10.04 -14.50 -1.52
N LEU A 204 9.71 -13.80 -0.42
CA LEU A 204 10.42 -13.95 0.86
C LEU A 204 10.41 -15.39 1.36
N TYR A 205 9.24 -16.05 1.30
CA TYR A 205 9.11 -17.46 1.67
C TYR A 205 10.01 -18.35 0.81
N ASP A 206 9.97 -18.16 -0.52
CA ASP A 206 10.80 -18.92 -1.47
C ASP A 206 12.29 -18.70 -1.22
N MET A 207 12.70 -17.49 -0.85
CA MET A 207 14.09 -17.15 -0.53
C MET A 207 14.62 -17.90 0.68
N TYR A 208 13.80 -18.14 1.70
CA TYR A 208 14.22 -18.82 2.93
C TYR A 208 14.06 -20.33 2.90
N TYR A 209 13.14 -20.85 2.12
CA TYR A 209 12.76 -22.25 2.14
C TYR A 209 13.04 -23.01 0.86
N SER A 210 13.33 -22.33 -0.27
CA SER A 210 13.69 -23.02 -1.52
C SER A 210 15.16 -23.44 -1.47
N GLU A 211 15.41 -24.69 -1.74
CA GLU A 211 16.77 -25.22 -1.93
C GLU A 211 17.33 -24.69 -3.25
N SER A 212 18.51 -24.10 -3.22
CA SER A 212 19.23 -23.63 -4.38
C SER A 212 20.57 -24.38 -4.49
N ASP A 213 20.80 -24.98 -5.64
CA ASP A 213 22.08 -25.64 -6.00
C ASP A 213 23.02 -24.66 -6.75
N PHE A 214 22.70 -23.36 -6.72
CA PHE A 214 23.47 -22.34 -7.45
C PHE A 214 24.92 -22.27 -6.97
N ILE A 215 25.14 -22.36 -5.65
CA ILE A 215 26.49 -22.32 -5.07
C ILE A 215 27.26 -23.56 -5.48
N GLU A 216 26.68 -24.76 -5.34
CA GLU A 216 27.32 -26.02 -5.71
C GLU A 216 27.70 -26.09 -7.19
N LYS A 217 26.87 -25.51 -8.07
CA LYS A 217 27.11 -25.52 -9.52
C LYS A 217 28.09 -24.46 -10.00
N ASN A 218 28.15 -23.31 -9.33
CA ASN A 218 28.89 -22.15 -9.82
C ASN A 218 30.08 -21.76 -8.94
N PHE A 219 30.22 -22.35 -7.75
CA PHE A 219 31.34 -22.07 -6.87
C PHE A 219 32.63 -22.63 -7.43
N THR A 220 33.64 -21.79 -7.56
CA THR A 220 35.02 -22.19 -7.88
C THR A 220 35.90 -21.92 -6.66
N ASP A 221 36.51 -22.93 -6.09
CA ASP A 221 37.42 -22.77 -4.93
C ASP A 221 38.63 -21.92 -5.36
N PRO A 222 38.82 -20.72 -4.79
CA PRO A 222 39.94 -19.84 -5.14
C PRO A 222 41.31 -20.47 -4.88
N ARG A 223 41.39 -21.50 -4.02
CA ARG A 223 42.63 -22.25 -3.74
C ARG A 223 43.04 -23.16 -4.89
N GLU A 224 42.07 -23.55 -5.76
CA GLU A 224 42.30 -24.40 -6.93
C GLU A 224 42.60 -23.57 -8.19
N VAL A 225 42.34 -22.26 -8.16
CA VAL A 225 42.61 -21.37 -9.27
C VAL A 225 44.08 -20.99 -9.34
N LYS A 226 44.74 -21.31 -10.46
CA LYS A 226 46.12 -20.85 -10.72
C LYS A 226 46.14 -19.37 -11.10
N MET A 227 46.45 -18.53 -10.13
CA MET A 227 46.60 -17.10 -10.38
C MET A 227 47.97 -16.80 -10.94
N GLN A 228 48.04 -16.09 -12.05
CA GLN A 228 49.24 -15.55 -12.64
C GLN A 228 49.41 -14.06 -12.28
N PHE A 229 50.47 -13.78 -11.55
CA PHE A 229 50.78 -12.38 -11.18
C PHE A 229 51.84 -11.80 -12.10
N PRO A 230 51.73 -10.52 -12.47
CA PRO A 230 52.77 -9.84 -13.24
C PRO A 230 54.10 -9.81 -12.45
N LYS A 231 55.22 -9.84 -13.17
CA LYS A 231 56.52 -9.77 -12.54
C LYS A 231 56.73 -8.51 -11.70
N GLN A 232 56.13 -7.39 -12.12
CA GLN A 232 56.12 -6.14 -11.39
C GLN A 232 54.79 -6.03 -10.63
N LYS A 233 54.85 -6.00 -9.31
CA LYS A 233 53.66 -5.83 -8.46
C LYS A 233 53.07 -4.44 -8.64
N ARG A 234 51.76 -4.33 -8.67
CA ARG A 234 51.00 -3.08 -8.74
C ARG A 234 50.23 -2.88 -7.44
N ASN A 235 49.97 -1.63 -7.09
CA ASN A 235 49.07 -1.30 -5.97
C ASN A 235 47.63 -1.42 -6.45
N LEU A 236 46.77 -1.99 -5.59
CA LEU A 236 45.32 -1.99 -5.78
C LEU A 236 44.75 -0.85 -4.94
N ILE A 237 44.04 0.06 -5.58
CA ILE A 237 43.28 1.10 -4.91
C ILE A 237 41.80 0.74 -5.06
N HIS A 238 41.11 0.50 -3.95
CA HIS A 238 39.72 0.17 -3.90
C HIS A 238 38.94 1.40 -3.47
N ILE A 239 38.05 1.90 -4.34
CA ILE A 239 37.24 3.09 -4.07
C ILE A 239 35.77 2.68 -3.99
N TYR A 240 35.14 2.95 -2.86
CA TYR A 240 33.71 2.80 -2.67
C TYR A 240 33.05 4.17 -2.77
N LEU A 241 32.10 4.29 -3.69
CA LEU A 241 31.30 5.50 -3.86
C LEU A 241 29.95 5.26 -3.17
N GLU A 242 29.77 5.88 -2.02
CA GLU A 242 28.52 5.82 -1.24
C GLU A 242 27.43 6.61 -1.95
N SER A 243 26.22 6.04 -2.03
CA SER A 243 25.01 6.67 -2.58
C SER A 243 25.14 7.16 -4.03
N VAL A 244 26.07 6.63 -4.80
CA VAL A 244 26.16 6.90 -6.24
C VAL A 244 25.45 5.79 -7.01
N GLU A 245 24.38 6.18 -7.70
CA GLU A 245 23.54 5.28 -8.46
C GLU A 245 23.69 5.47 -9.97
N ASN A 246 23.44 4.41 -10.74
CA ASN A 246 23.41 4.48 -12.20
C ASN A 246 22.32 5.42 -12.74
N THR A 247 21.29 5.69 -11.94
CA THR A 247 20.22 6.66 -12.21
C THR A 247 20.75 8.06 -12.53
N TYR A 248 21.91 8.43 -12.00
CA TYR A 248 22.55 9.73 -12.29
C TYR A 248 23.21 9.82 -13.66
N ALA A 249 23.33 8.73 -14.40
CA ALA A 249 23.73 8.76 -15.80
C ALA A 249 22.58 9.26 -16.69
N SER A 250 22.92 9.70 -17.92
CA SER A 250 21.91 10.08 -18.90
C SER A 250 21.07 8.86 -19.35
N ALA A 251 19.86 9.13 -19.84
CA ALA A 251 18.97 8.10 -20.39
C ALA A 251 19.63 7.28 -21.54
N GLU A 252 20.49 7.90 -22.33
CA GLU A 252 21.27 7.24 -23.39
C GLU A 252 22.25 6.19 -22.86
N LEU A 253 22.73 6.38 -21.63
CA LEU A 253 23.62 5.47 -20.92
C LEU A 253 22.87 4.47 -20.01
N GLY A 254 21.54 4.48 -20.04
CA GLY A 254 20.69 3.61 -19.20
C GLY A 254 20.34 4.20 -17.85
N GLY A 255 20.60 5.50 -17.60
CA GLY A 255 20.18 6.25 -16.43
C GLY A 255 18.81 6.91 -16.62
N TYR A 256 18.46 7.84 -15.71
CA TYR A 256 17.18 8.57 -15.70
C TYR A 256 17.33 10.08 -15.90
N MET A 257 18.56 10.61 -15.97
CA MET A 257 18.79 12.04 -16.09
C MET A 257 18.80 12.50 -17.55
N GLN A 258 18.46 13.77 -17.79
CA GLN A 258 18.59 14.39 -19.12
C GLN A 258 20.05 14.57 -19.50
N GLU A 259 20.89 14.90 -18.52
CA GLU A 259 22.33 15.03 -18.66
C GLU A 259 23.05 14.02 -17.78
N ASN A 260 24.23 13.59 -18.22
CA ASN A 260 25.05 12.65 -17.45
C ASN A 260 25.75 13.38 -16.28
N LEU A 261 25.17 13.24 -15.06
CA LEU A 261 25.72 13.89 -13.86
C LEU A 261 26.98 13.19 -13.31
N ILE A 262 27.29 11.99 -13.79
CA ILE A 262 28.45 11.18 -13.39
C ILE A 262 29.42 10.96 -14.56
N ALA A 263 29.54 11.94 -15.43
CA ALA A 263 30.37 11.86 -16.63
C ALA A 263 31.79 11.35 -16.37
N PRO A 264 32.56 11.81 -15.34
CA PRO A 264 33.88 11.28 -15.06
C PRO A 264 33.93 9.76 -14.80
N LEU A 265 32.91 9.22 -14.16
CA LEU A 265 32.82 7.78 -13.89
C LEU A 265 32.46 6.97 -15.15
N THR A 266 31.59 7.49 -15.98
CA THR A 266 31.22 6.83 -17.24
C THR A 266 32.36 6.86 -18.26
N GLU A 267 33.18 7.92 -18.31
CA GLU A 267 34.39 7.97 -19.14
C GLU A 267 35.45 6.97 -18.64
N LEU A 268 35.69 6.92 -17.31
CA LEU A 268 36.60 5.94 -16.72
C LEU A 268 36.16 4.50 -17.01
N ALA A 269 34.87 4.23 -17.00
CA ALA A 269 34.31 2.92 -17.32
C ALA A 269 34.53 2.53 -18.81
N LYS A 270 34.59 3.51 -19.73
CA LYS A 270 34.89 3.25 -21.14
C LYS A 270 36.36 2.92 -21.35
N GLU A 271 37.28 3.50 -20.56
CA GLU A 271 38.69 3.24 -20.63
C GLU A 271 39.14 1.94 -19.96
N GLY A 272 38.35 1.46 -19.01
CA GLY A 272 38.63 0.29 -18.19
C GLY A 272 37.79 -0.93 -18.54
N VAL A 273 37.66 -1.84 -17.53
CA VAL A 273 36.75 -2.98 -17.59
C VAL A 273 35.53 -2.60 -16.78
N SER A 274 34.36 -2.54 -17.42
CA SER A 274 33.08 -2.25 -16.79
C SER A 274 32.21 -3.51 -16.79
N PHE A 275 31.54 -3.76 -15.66
CA PHE A 275 30.60 -4.85 -15.51
C PHE A 275 29.19 -4.27 -15.42
N SER A 276 28.31 -4.68 -16.33
CA SER A 276 26.91 -4.26 -16.35
C SER A 276 26.01 -5.46 -16.60
N HIS A 277 24.84 -5.47 -15.96
CA HIS A 277 23.78 -6.42 -16.28
C HIS A 277 22.98 -6.01 -17.52
N LEU A 278 23.18 -4.81 -18.02
CA LEU A 278 22.56 -4.31 -19.24
C LEU A 278 23.41 -4.74 -20.46
N GLU A 279 22.76 -5.18 -21.52
CA GLU A 279 23.46 -5.49 -22.80
C GLU A 279 24.11 -4.27 -23.42
N LYS A 280 23.51 -3.08 -23.23
CA LYS A 280 24.00 -1.79 -23.70
C LYS A 280 23.78 -0.77 -22.61
N GLY A 281 24.82 -0.02 -22.28
CA GLY A 281 24.72 1.05 -21.31
C GLY A 281 25.75 0.95 -20.19
N PHE A 282 25.76 1.97 -19.36
CA PHE A 282 26.56 2.06 -18.14
C PHE A 282 25.77 1.46 -16.97
N GLY A 283 26.43 0.66 -16.15
CA GLY A 283 25.76 0.07 -15.01
C GLY A 283 26.68 -0.82 -14.19
N GLY A 284 26.12 -1.48 -13.22
CA GLY A 284 26.77 -2.49 -12.39
C GLY A 284 26.06 -3.84 -12.48
N PRO A 285 26.55 -4.87 -11.80
CA PRO A 285 25.83 -6.12 -11.65
C PRO A 285 24.55 -5.88 -10.86
N ILE A 286 23.54 -6.72 -11.09
CA ILE A 286 22.35 -6.76 -10.20
C ILE A 286 22.84 -7.10 -8.80
N ALA A 287 22.43 -6.31 -7.81
CA ALA A 287 22.76 -6.57 -6.43
C ALA A 287 22.19 -7.93 -6.02
N THR A 288 23.03 -8.78 -5.44
CA THR A 288 22.54 -10.02 -4.82
C THR A 288 21.74 -9.67 -3.60
N GLN A 289 20.82 -10.54 -3.25
CA GLN A 289 20.00 -10.40 -2.05
C GLN A 289 20.85 -10.20 -0.79
N GLY A 290 20.42 -9.29 0.07
CA GLY A 290 21.18 -8.91 1.27
C GLY A 290 22.40 -8.03 1.00
N CYS A 291 22.63 -7.57 -0.25
CA CYS A 291 23.73 -6.69 -0.65
C CYS A 291 23.23 -5.34 -1.19
N THR A 292 22.01 -4.96 -0.88
CA THR A 292 21.38 -3.74 -1.39
C THR A 292 21.89 -2.46 -0.72
N TRP A 293 22.60 -2.56 0.41
CA TRP A 293 23.17 -1.41 1.10
C TRP A 293 24.70 -1.52 1.20
N SER A 294 25.37 -0.38 1.27
CA SER A 294 26.82 -0.22 1.15
C SER A 294 27.61 -1.04 2.16
N ALA A 295 27.15 -1.13 3.41
CA ALA A 295 27.86 -1.90 4.44
C ALA A 295 27.83 -3.40 4.15
N ALA A 296 26.72 -3.96 3.69
CA ALA A 296 26.60 -5.38 3.35
C ALA A 296 27.45 -5.73 2.12
N ARG A 297 27.49 -4.87 1.11
CA ARG A 297 28.39 -5.00 -0.05
C ARG A 297 29.86 -5.08 0.36
N ARG A 298 30.26 -4.21 1.27
CA ARG A 298 31.62 -4.16 1.79
C ARG A 298 32.03 -5.46 2.48
N VAL A 299 31.13 -6.01 3.31
CA VAL A 299 31.37 -7.26 4.05
C VAL A 299 31.49 -8.45 3.08
N ASN A 300 30.65 -8.51 2.06
CA ASN A 300 30.62 -9.62 1.12
C ASN A 300 31.86 -9.64 0.19
N ILE A 301 32.38 -8.49 -0.21
CA ILE A 301 33.59 -8.42 -1.03
C ILE A 301 34.86 -8.85 -0.24
N HIS A 302 34.87 -8.65 1.08
CA HIS A 302 36.02 -9.00 1.92
C HIS A 302 35.96 -10.41 2.51
N ARG A 303 34.83 -11.12 2.37
CA ARG A 303 34.67 -12.51 2.87
C ARG A 303 34.76 -13.58 1.77
N GLY A 304 34.83 -13.16 0.49
CA GLY A 304 34.99 -14.06 -0.68
C GLY A 304 36.43 -14.53 -0.93
#